data_d5aefcfd0fde209f80c8fe996f1726ed
#
_entry.id   d5aefcfd0fde209f80c8fe996f1726ed
#
_cell.length_a   1.000
_cell.length_b   1.000
_cell.length_c   1.000
_cell.angle_alpha   90.00
_cell.angle_beta   90.00
_cell.angle_gamma   90.00
#
_symmetry.space_group_name_H-M   'P 1'
#
loop_
_entity.id
_entity.type
_entity.pdbx_description
1 polymer ?
#
loop_
_entity_poly.entity_id
_entity_poly.type
_entity_poly.pdbx_seq_one_letter_code
_entity_poly.pdbx_strand_id
1 'polypeptide(L)'
;SRGLGDVYKRQGLSKIPRVVDIFARRLQIQERMTMQIKDCIQRTLDPLGVMVVIEAQHMCMQMRGVEKQNSLTTTSDFTGFFQQAKTREEFMNLIKHNR
;
A
#
# COMPACT_ATOMS: atom_id res chain seq x y z
N SER A 1 13.95 -6.65 -7.35
CA SER A 1 13.30 -7.73 -8.09
C SER A 1 14.02 -8.01 -9.40
N ARG A 2 13.75 -9.16 -9.95
CA ARG A 2 14.37 -9.58 -11.21
C ARG A 2 14.03 -8.64 -12.36
N GLY A 3 12.81 -8.16 -12.39
CA GLY A 3 12.36 -7.23 -13.42
C GLY A 3 13.10 -5.91 -13.37
N LEU A 4 13.33 -5.38 -12.18
CA LEU A 4 14.12 -4.16 -12.02
C LEU A 4 15.55 -4.36 -12.46
N GLY A 5 16.13 -5.53 -12.22
CA GLY A 5 17.47 -5.86 -12.65
C GLY A 5 17.64 -5.81 -14.16
N ASP A 6 16.65 -6.29 -14.90
CA ASP A 6 16.69 -6.27 -16.36
C ASP A 6 16.61 -4.85 -16.91
N VAL A 7 15.72 -4.02 -16.37
CA VAL A 7 15.65 -2.61 -16.75
C VAL A 7 16.98 -1.93 -16.46
N TYR A 8 17.54 -2.23 -15.33
CA TYR A 8 18.80 -1.68 -14.88
C TYR A 8 19.91 -1.94 -15.88
N LYS A 9 20.07 -3.19 -16.29
CA LYS A 9 21.08 -3.58 -17.24
C LYS A 9 20.95 -2.90 -18.59
N ARG A 10 19.71 -2.66 -19.04
CA ARG A 10 19.44 -2.11 -20.36
C ARG A 10 19.50 -0.60 -20.44
N GLN A 11 19.06 0.05 -19.37
CA GLN A 11 18.90 1.50 -19.39
C GLN A 11 19.96 2.25 -18.62
N GLY A 12 20.87 1.53 -17.97
CA GLY A 12 21.93 2.12 -17.18
C GLY A 12 21.53 2.34 -15.72
N LEU A 13 22.58 2.42 -14.90
CA LEU A 13 22.44 2.45 -13.45
C LEU A 13 21.69 3.68 -12.93
N SER A 14 21.75 4.79 -13.66
CA SER A 14 21.15 6.05 -13.21
C SER A 14 19.63 6.07 -13.21
N LYS A 15 18.98 5.14 -13.91
CA LYS A 15 17.52 5.11 -14.01
C LYS A 15 16.82 4.34 -12.89
N ILE A 16 17.52 3.44 -12.22
CA ILE A 16 16.93 2.67 -11.13
C ILE A 16 16.56 3.52 -9.91
N PRO A 17 17.43 4.43 -9.44
CA PRO A 17 17.05 5.29 -8.32
C PRO A 17 15.78 6.09 -8.59
N ARG A 18 15.58 6.53 -9.84
CA ARG A 18 14.38 7.27 -10.22
C ARG A 18 13.13 6.40 -10.14
N VAL A 19 13.21 5.15 -10.57
CA VAL A 19 12.09 4.21 -10.48
C VAL A 19 11.73 3.91 -9.03
N VAL A 20 12.73 3.62 -8.20
CA VAL A 20 12.55 3.38 -6.78
C VAL A 20 11.92 4.59 -6.11
N ASP A 21 12.37 5.79 -6.46
CA ASP A 21 11.85 7.04 -5.92
C ASP A 21 10.37 7.24 -6.24
N ILE A 22 9.96 6.92 -7.47
CA ILE A 22 8.56 7.02 -7.88
C ILE A 22 7.68 6.08 -7.05
N PHE A 23 8.10 4.82 -6.87
CA PHE A 23 7.35 3.86 -6.06
C PHE A 23 7.28 4.28 -4.60
N ALA A 24 8.40 4.77 -4.06
CA ALA A 24 8.43 5.23 -2.67
C ALA A 24 7.49 6.41 -2.46
N ARG A 25 7.42 7.34 -3.40
CA ARG A 25 6.50 8.49 -3.31
C ARG A 25 5.04 8.04 -3.35
N ARG A 26 4.71 7.08 -4.20
CA ARG A 26 3.35 6.53 -4.26
C ARG A 26 2.95 5.88 -2.95
N LEU A 27 3.86 5.12 -2.34
CA LEU A 27 3.62 4.51 -1.05
C LEU A 27 3.41 5.56 0.03
N GLN A 28 4.23 6.59 0.06
CA GLN A 28 4.09 7.69 1.02
C GLN A 28 2.74 8.39 0.88
N ILE A 29 2.28 8.62 -0.35
CA ILE A 29 0.98 9.23 -0.59
C ILE A 29 -0.14 8.35 -0.06
N GLN A 30 -0.05 7.05 -0.32
CA GLN A 30 -1.06 6.11 0.14
C GLN A 30 -1.10 6.02 1.67
N GLU A 31 0.05 5.98 2.32
CA GLU A 31 0.14 5.98 3.78
C GLU A 31 -0.46 7.25 4.38
N ARG A 32 -0.13 8.39 3.79
CA ARG A 32 -0.67 9.67 4.24
C ARG A 32 -2.18 9.73 4.09
N MET A 33 -2.70 9.26 2.96
CA MET A 33 -4.13 9.24 2.71
C MET A 33 -4.85 8.35 3.72
N THR A 34 -4.30 7.20 4.02
CA THR A 34 -4.84 6.27 5.01
C THR A 34 -4.95 6.96 6.38
N MET A 35 -3.88 7.63 6.79
CA MET A 35 -3.84 8.34 8.06
C MET A 35 -4.83 9.51 8.10
N GLN A 36 -4.91 10.26 7.01
CA GLN A 36 -5.82 11.40 6.93
C GLN A 36 -7.29 10.98 6.98
N ILE A 37 -7.63 9.88 6.32
CA ILE A 37 -8.99 9.33 6.37
C ILE A 37 -9.32 8.87 7.78
N LYS A 38 -8.41 8.15 8.42
CA LYS A 38 -8.59 7.69 9.79
C LYS A 38 -8.81 8.88 10.73
N ASP A 39 -7.98 9.90 10.64
CA ASP A 39 -8.09 11.09 11.48
C ASP A 39 -9.39 11.84 11.23
N CYS A 40 -9.81 11.95 9.99
CA CYS A 40 -11.06 12.61 9.64
C CYS A 40 -12.27 11.90 10.27
N ILE A 41 -12.33 10.59 10.16
CA ILE A 41 -13.42 9.79 10.74
C ILE A 41 -13.40 9.90 12.26
N GLN A 42 -12.22 9.82 12.87
CA GLN A 42 -12.10 9.90 14.31
C GLN A 42 -12.58 11.25 14.84
N ARG A 43 -12.25 12.34 14.17
CA ARG A 43 -12.66 13.68 14.59
C ARG A 43 -14.13 13.95 14.34
N THR A 44 -14.65 13.43 13.23
CA THR A 44 -16.02 13.76 12.80
C THR A 44 -17.05 12.95 13.55
N LEU A 45 -16.82 11.65 13.72
CA LEU A 45 -17.80 10.73 14.31
C LEU A 45 -17.45 10.33 15.74
N ASP A 46 -16.22 10.56 16.16
CA ASP A 46 -15.69 10.19 17.48
C ASP A 46 -16.08 8.76 17.91
N PRO A 47 -15.83 7.76 17.08
CA PRO A 47 -16.19 6.39 17.41
C PRO A 47 -15.21 5.79 18.42
N LEU A 48 -15.57 4.62 18.99
CA LEU A 48 -14.72 3.90 19.92
C LEU A 48 -13.44 3.37 19.26
N GLY A 49 -13.46 3.23 17.97
CA GLY A 49 -12.28 2.81 17.21
C GLY A 49 -12.53 2.97 15.72
N VAL A 50 -11.45 3.19 14.99
CA VAL A 50 -11.47 3.29 13.52
C VAL A 50 -10.35 2.43 13.00
N MET A 51 -10.58 1.74 11.90
CA MET A 51 -9.53 1.12 11.13
C MET A 51 -9.78 1.39 9.65
N VAL A 52 -8.77 1.90 8.99
CA VAL A 52 -8.82 2.20 7.56
C VAL A 52 -7.78 1.36 6.85
N VAL A 53 -8.21 0.68 5.82
CA VAL A 53 -7.33 -0.14 4.98
C VAL A 53 -7.50 0.34 3.54
N ILE A 54 -6.39 0.68 2.92
CA ILE A 54 -6.38 1.07 1.52
C ILE A 54 -5.54 0.06 0.76
N GLU A 55 -6.13 -0.53 -0.27
CA GLU A 55 -5.44 -1.42 -1.18
C GLU A 55 -5.31 -0.73 -2.53
N ALA A 56 -4.10 -0.65 -3.03
CA ALA A 56 -3.85 -0.08 -4.34
C ALA A 56 -3.10 -1.08 -5.19
N GLN A 57 -3.63 -1.33 -6.36
CA GLN A 57 -3.02 -2.24 -7.31
C GLN A 57 -2.05 -1.45 -8.20
N HIS A 58 -0.82 -1.90 -8.24
CA HIS A 58 0.20 -1.32 -9.09
C HIS A 58 0.64 -2.34 -10.12
N MET A 59 0.85 -1.89 -11.34
CA MET A 59 1.49 -2.71 -12.34
C MET A 59 2.99 -2.56 -12.18
N CYS A 60 3.67 -3.69 -12.00
CA CYS A 60 5.12 -3.70 -12.10
C CYS A 60 5.52 -3.32 -13.51
N MET A 61 6.70 -2.72 -13.63
CA MET A 61 7.20 -2.34 -14.93
C MET A 61 7.26 -3.56 -15.85
N GLN A 62 6.74 -3.36 -17.04
CA GLN A 62 6.79 -4.37 -18.07
C GLN A 62 8.22 -4.48 -18.58
N MET A 63 8.76 -5.67 -18.47
CA MET A 63 10.14 -5.93 -18.86
C MET A 63 10.15 -6.90 -20.02
N ARG A 64 11.18 -6.75 -20.85
CA ARG A 64 11.37 -7.67 -21.95
C ARG A 64 11.61 -9.08 -21.43
N GLY A 65 10.81 -10.03 -21.89
CA GLY A 65 10.91 -11.43 -21.48
C GLY A 65 10.28 -11.74 -20.13
N VAL A 66 9.66 -10.77 -19.49
CA VAL A 66 9.00 -10.96 -18.20
C VAL A 66 7.54 -10.63 -18.38
N GLU A 67 6.69 -11.49 -17.82
CA GLU A 67 5.27 -11.26 -17.84
C GLU A 67 4.89 -10.04 -17.01
N LYS A 68 3.81 -9.39 -17.43
CA LYS A 68 3.24 -8.27 -16.71
C LYS A 68 2.77 -8.73 -15.35
N GLN A 69 3.31 -8.14 -14.29
CA GLN A 69 2.94 -8.49 -12.93
C GLN A 69 2.23 -7.32 -12.27
N ASN A 70 1.16 -7.65 -11.57
CA ASN A 70 0.48 -6.69 -10.73
C ASN A 70 0.93 -6.89 -9.30
N SER A 71 1.21 -5.80 -8.60
CA SER A 71 1.47 -5.84 -7.18
C SER A 71 0.34 -5.15 -6.43
N LEU A 72 0.06 -5.63 -5.24
CA LEU A 72 -0.94 -5.05 -4.36
C LEU A 72 -0.22 -4.43 -3.17
N THR A 73 -0.43 -3.14 -2.97
CA THR A 73 0.11 -2.43 -1.81
C THR A 73 -1.03 -2.13 -0.86
N THR A 74 -0.88 -2.59 0.37
CA THR A 74 -1.89 -2.40 1.41
C THR A 74 -1.32 -1.51 2.49
N THR A 75 -2.03 -0.45 2.83
CA THR A 75 -1.69 0.41 3.97
C THR A 75 -2.86 0.45 4.91
N SER A 76 -2.58 0.57 6.21
CA SER A 76 -3.62 0.62 7.22
C SER A 76 -3.21 1.54 8.36
N ASP A 77 -4.23 2.10 9.03
CA ASP A 77 -4.06 2.84 10.25
C ASP A 77 -5.28 2.63 11.13
N PHE A 78 -5.13 2.85 12.42
CA PHE A 78 -6.20 2.50 13.35
C PHE A 78 -6.14 3.33 14.62
N THR A 79 -7.27 3.36 15.35
CA THR A 79 -7.39 3.99 16.66
C THR A 79 -8.24 3.12 17.59
N GLY A 80 -8.19 3.44 18.88
CA GLY A 80 -9.12 2.88 19.87
C GLY A 80 -9.07 1.37 19.97
N PHE A 81 -10.21 0.72 19.83
CA PHE A 81 -10.31 -0.74 19.95
C PHE A 81 -9.42 -1.51 19.00
N PHE A 82 -9.06 -0.89 17.88
CA PHE A 82 -8.19 -1.56 16.92
C PHE A 82 -6.72 -1.57 17.33
N GLN A 83 -6.38 -1.02 18.48
CA GLN A 83 -5.06 -1.20 19.07
C GLN A 83 -4.82 -2.66 19.48
N GLN A 84 -5.87 -3.42 19.72
CA GLN A 84 -5.76 -4.83 19.99
C GLN A 84 -5.57 -5.61 18.70
N ALA A 85 -4.53 -6.43 18.67
CA ALA A 85 -4.20 -7.21 17.47
C ALA A 85 -5.35 -8.14 17.05
N LYS A 86 -6.04 -8.74 18.02
CA LYS A 86 -7.16 -9.64 17.72
C LYS A 86 -8.29 -8.91 16.99
N THR A 87 -8.60 -7.71 17.40
CA THR A 87 -9.65 -6.91 16.75
C THR A 87 -9.27 -6.57 15.32
N ARG A 88 -8.01 -6.21 15.09
CA ARG A 88 -7.53 -5.96 13.73
C ARG A 88 -7.60 -7.19 12.85
N GLU A 89 -7.25 -8.36 13.40
CA GLU A 89 -7.33 -9.61 12.65
C GLU A 89 -8.76 -9.94 12.23
N GLU A 90 -9.71 -9.77 13.14
CA GLU A 90 -11.13 -9.98 12.83
C GLU A 90 -11.59 -9.08 11.71
N PHE A 91 -11.21 -7.80 11.75
CA PHE A 91 -11.56 -6.85 10.70
C PHE A 91 -10.95 -7.24 9.36
N MET A 92 -9.68 -7.60 9.35
CA MET A 92 -9.01 -8.02 8.13
C MET A 92 -9.63 -9.27 7.53
N ASN A 93 -10.05 -10.21 8.36
CA ASN A 93 -10.74 -11.42 7.90
C ASN A 93 -12.09 -11.09 7.27
N LEU A 94 -12.83 -10.17 7.85
CA LEU A 94 -14.11 -9.73 7.28
C LEU A 94 -13.92 -9.08 5.91
N ILE A 95 -12.91 -8.26 5.75
CA ILE A 95 -12.59 -7.64 4.46
C ILE A 95 -12.27 -8.70 3.42
N LYS A 96 -11.47 -9.69 3.78
CA LYS A 96 -11.09 -10.75 2.85
C LYS A 96 -12.28 -11.59 2.39
N HIS A 97 -13.24 -11.84 3.28
CA HIS A 97 -14.43 -12.63 2.93
C HIS A 97 -15.41 -11.87 2.05
N ASN A 98 -15.38 -10.56 2.06
CA ASN A 98 -16.30 -9.72 1.30
C ASN A 98 -15.74 -9.27 -0.06
N ARG A 99 -14.60 -9.78 -0.44
CA ARG A 99 -14.03 -9.48 -1.75
C ARG A 99 -14.70 -10.21 -2.88
#